data_becd126ef4fecead60027d5412590984
#
_entry.id   becd126ef4fecead60027d5412590984
#
_cell.length_a   1.000
_cell.length_b   1.000
_cell.length_c   1.000
_cell.angle_alpha   90.00
_cell.angle_beta   90.00
_cell.angle_gamma   90.00
#
_symmetry.space_group_name_H-M   'P 1'
#
loop_
_entity.id
_entity.type
_entity.pdbx_description
1 polymer ?
#
loop_
_entity_poly.entity_id
_entity_poly.type
_entity_poly.pdbx_seq_one_letter_code
_entity_poly.pdbx_strand_id
1 'polypeptide(L)'
;MTSQKTVKVVQKLIGRIAALNRFVSKAMNKCLPFFKTLKQAFTWTNECEAAFQELKRYLSNPPLLSLSKKGENLYLYLAVSTTAINVALIREENRKQLLVYYASQAFQKAEAKYPRIEKIAFALIVGLRKLRLYFQANPILVMTDQPIKKSMNKLEAAGRMV
;
A
#
# COMPACT_ATOMS: atom_id res chain seq x y z
N MET A 1 21.33 5.44 -18.05
CA MET A 1 20.93 4.03 -18.19
C MET A 1 19.92 3.94 -19.31
N THR A 2 20.34 3.45 -20.47
CA THR A 2 19.49 3.16 -21.62
C THR A 2 18.51 2.05 -21.22
N SER A 3 17.23 2.29 -21.36
CA SER A 3 16.16 1.36 -21.01
C SER A 3 16.18 0.19 -21.99
N GLN A 4 16.82 -0.92 -21.60
CA GLN A 4 16.59 -2.18 -22.28
C GLN A 4 15.16 -2.62 -21.97
N LYS A 5 14.25 -2.36 -22.89
CA LYS A 5 12.80 -2.56 -22.78
C LYS A 5 12.43 -4.03 -22.98
N THR A 6 12.85 -4.90 -22.07
CA THR A 6 12.56 -6.35 -22.13
C THR A 6 11.68 -6.79 -20.97
N VAL A 7 10.92 -7.88 -21.17
CA VAL A 7 10.08 -8.50 -20.12
C VAL A 7 10.87 -8.73 -18.84
N LYS A 8 12.08 -9.31 -18.93
CA LYS A 8 12.94 -9.58 -17.77
C LYS A 8 13.34 -8.33 -17.00
N VAL A 9 13.61 -7.23 -17.69
CA VAL A 9 13.97 -5.95 -17.05
C VAL A 9 12.78 -5.37 -16.31
N VAL A 10 11.57 -5.44 -16.89
CA VAL A 10 10.35 -4.95 -16.23
C VAL A 10 10.00 -5.82 -15.01
N GLN A 11 10.11 -7.13 -15.11
CA GLN A 11 9.93 -8.04 -13.96
C GLN A 11 10.91 -7.72 -12.82
N LYS A 12 12.19 -7.50 -13.15
CA LYS A 12 13.22 -7.10 -12.18
C LYS A 12 12.93 -5.74 -11.54
N LEU A 13 12.42 -4.78 -12.33
CA LEU A 13 11.99 -3.47 -11.84
C LEU A 13 10.84 -3.60 -10.83
N ILE A 14 9.80 -4.36 -11.17
CA ILE A 14 8.66 -4.62 -10.28
C ILE A 14 9.13 -5.29 -8.98
N GLY A 15 10.00 -6.28 -9.05
CA GLY A 15 10.58 -6.94 -7.88
C GLY A 15 11.32 -5.97 -6.96
N ARG A 16 12.11 -5.05 -7.53
CA ARG A 16 12.80 -4.00 -6.76
C ARG A 16 11.83 -3.03 -6.10
N ILE A 17 10.77 -2.62 -6.80
CA ILE A 17 9.74 -1.73 -6.24
C ILE A 17 8.99 -2.46 -5.11
N ALA A 18 8.69 -3.74 -5.28
CA ALA A 18 8.06 -4.56 -4.24
C ALA A 18 8.93 -4.65 -2.97
N ALA A 19 10.25 -4.80 -3.12
CA ALA A 19 11.19 -4.78 -2.01
C ALA A 19 11.25 -3.41 -1.30
N LEU A 20 11.09 -2.32 -2.07
CA LEU A 20 11.07 -0.94 -1.57
C LEU A 20 9.68 -0.45 -1.16
N ASN A 21 8.69 -1.32 -1.09
CA ASN A 21 7.28 -0.97 -0.85
C ASN A 21 7.07 -0.11 0.41
N ARG A 22 7.85 -0.33 1.48
CA ARG A 22 7.78 0.46 2.72
C ARG A 22 8.15 1.94 2.55
N PHE A 23 8.90 2.28 1.49
CA PHE A 23 9.36 3.63 1.19
C PHE A 23 8.55 4.30 0.07
N VAL A 24 7.74 3.54 -0.67
CA VAL A 24 7.05 4.03 -1.86
C VAL A 24 5.55 4.14 -1.59
N SER A 25 5.07 5.36 -1.44
CA SER A 25 3.63 5.63 -1.35
C SER A 25 2.91 5.11 -2.58
N LYS A 26 1.81 4.37 -2.37
CA LYS A 26 0.98 3.79 -3.44
C LYS A 26 1.80 2.98 -4.45
N ALA A 27 2.79 2.21 -3.98
CA ALA A 27 3.73 1.46 -4.82
C ALA A 27 3.03 0.61 -5.89
N MET A 28 1.96 -0.10 -5.54
CA MET A 28 1.22 -0.94 -6.48
C MET A 28 0.51 -0.13 -7.56
N ASN A 29 -0.06 1.03 -7.21
CA ASN A 29 -0.69 1.92 -8.20
C ASN A 29 0.35 2.43 -9.22
N LYS A 30 1.54 2.79 -8.76
CA LYS A 30 2.65 3.23 -9.63
C LYS A 30 3.18 2.11 -10.55
N CYS A 31 2.99 0.86 -10.17
CA CYS A 31 3.39 -0.32 -10.97
C CYS A 31 2.34 -0.78 -11.98
N LEU A 32 1.10 -0.25 -11.94
CA LEU A 32 0.02 -0.71 -12.82
C LEU A 32 0.36 -0.69 -14.32
N PRO A 33 1.00 0.34 -14.90
CA PRO A 33 1.39 0.35 -16.30
C PRO A 33 2.31 -0.83 -16.64
N PHE A 34 3.25 -1.17 -15.76
CA PHE A 34 4.18 -2.28 -15.95
C PHE A 34 3.47 -3.64 -15.90
N PHE A 35 2.49 -3.81 -15.00
CA PHE A 35 1.69 -5.03 -14.95
C PHE A 35 0.81 -5.22 -16.18
N LYS A 36 0.22 -4.13 -16.71
CA LYS A 36 -0.54 -4.17 -17.97
C LYS A 36 0.34 -4.65 -19.13
N THR A 37 1.53 -4.06 -19.26
CA THR A 37 2.50 -4.40 -20.30
C THR A 37 2.97 -5.86 -20.25
N LEU A 38 3.09 -6.45 -19.04
CA LEU A 38 3.47 -7.87 -18.87
C LEU A 38 2.35 -8.84 -19.21
N LYS A 39 1.08 -8.41 -19.13
CA LYS A 39 -0.09 -9.26 -19.40
C LYS A 39 -0.48 -9.33 -20.85
N GLN A 40 -0.04 -8.37 -21.66
CA GLN A 40 -0.28 -8.28 -23.09
C GLN A 40 0.99 -8.67 -23.84
N ALA A 41 0.92 -8.75 -25.20
CA ALA A 41 2.13 -8.83 -26.00
C ALA A 41 3.03 -7.66 -25.61
N PHE A 42 4.21 -7.97 -25.07
CA PHE A 42 5.08 -7.00 -24.41
C PHE A 42 5.38 -5.80 -25.32
N THR A 43 4.82 -4.66 -25.00
CA THR A 43 5.06 -3.40 -25.70
C THR A 43 5.28 -2.30 -24.66
N TRP A 44 6.45 -1.67 -24.69
CA TRP A 44 6.75 -0.53 -23.81
C TRP A 44 5.99 0.70 -24.30
N THR A 45 4.98 1.10 -23.53
CA THR A 45 4.09 2.23 -23.89
C THR A 45 4.60 3.54 -23.30
N ASN A 46 4.06 4.66 -23.81
CA ASN A 46 4.34 5.98 -23.23
C ASN A 46 3.88 6.08 -21.76
N GLU A 47 2.80 5.35 -21.36
CA GLU A 47 2.40 5.24 -19.95
C GLU A 47 3.48 4.57 -19.09
N CYS A 48 4.13 3.52 -19.60
CA CYS A 48 5.25 2.87 -18.91
C CYS A 48 6.44 3.80 -18.75
N GLU A 49 6.78 4.56 -19.80
CA GLU A 49 7.88 5.52 -19.74
C GLU A 49 7.59 6.63 -18.72
N ALA A 50 6.40 7.21 -18.75
CA ALA A 50 5.98 8.24 -17.80
C ALA A 50 6.02 7.72 -16.34
N ALA A 51 5.45 6.52 -16.09
CA ALA A 51 5.49 5.87 -14.78
C ALA A 51 6.92 5.58 -14.32
N PHE A 52 7.81 5.19 -15.23
CA PHE A 52 9.21 4.94 -14.92
C PHE A 52 9.96 6.23 -14.55
N GLN A 53 9.75 7.32 -15.27
CA GLN A 53 10.35 8.61 -14.97
C GLN A 53 9.81 9.18 -13.62
N GLU A 54 8.51 9.07 -13.38
CA GLU A 54 7.92 9.45 -12.08
C GLU A 54 8.53 8.66 -10.94
N LEU A 55 8.68 7.34 -11.10
CA LEU A 55 9.28 6.48 -10.10
C LEU A 55 10.75 6.83 -9.83
N LYS A 56 11.54 7.11 -10.88
CA LYS A 56 12.94 7.56 -10.75
C LYS A 56 13.00 8.87 -9.95
N ARG A 57 12.17 9.85 -10.29
CA ARG A 57 12.10 11.13 -9.57
C ARG A 57 11.70 10.93 -8.10
N TYR A 58 10.72 10.05 -7.82
CA TYR A 58 10.30 9.74 -6.47
C TYR A 58 11.43 9.09 -5.65
N LEU A 59 12.15 8.13 -6.24
CA LEU A 59 13.25 7.42 -5.57
C LEU A 59 14.53 8.26 -5.44
N SER A 60 14.67 9.35 -6.20
CA SER A 60 15.78 10.30 -6.00
C SER A 60 15.59 11.13 -4.73
N ASN A 61 14.35 11.34 -4.28
CA ASN A 61 14.02 12.05 -3.03
C ASN A 61 12.97 11.23 -2.24
N PRO A 62 13.36 10.07 -1.69
CA PRO A 62 12.43 9.24 -0.95
C PRO A 62 11.99 9.92 0.35
N PRO A 63 10.75 9.70 0.82
CA PRO A 63 10.32 10.22 2.11
C PRO A 63 11.17 9.61 3.23
N LEU A 64 11.56 10.44 4.18
CA LEU A 64 12.24 9.98 5.38
C LEU A 64 11.25 9.17 6.23
N LEU A 65 11.63 7.96 6.60
CA LEU A 65 10.89 7.16 7.57
C LEU A 65 11.35 7.49 8.98
N SER A 66 10.40 7.69 9.87
CA SER A 66 10.64 7.87 11.30
C SER A 66 10.61 6.53 12.01
N LEU A 67 11.43 6.38 13.03
CA LEU A 67 11.37 5.22 13.92
C LEU A 67 10.25 5.44 14.95
N SER A 68 9.42 4.42 15.16
CA SER A 68 8.44 4.44 16.24
C SER A 68 9.10 4.21 17.59
N LYS A 69 8.57 4.85 18.63
CA LYS A 69 8.95 4.60 20.03
C LYS A 69 7.97 3.57 20.61
N LYS A 70 8.45 2.68 21.47
CA LYS A 70 7.60 1.68 22.11
C LYS A 70 6.53 2.36 22.98
N GLY A 71 5.28 1.95 22.84
CA GLY A 71 4.16 2.46 23.63
C GLY A 71 3.59 3.80 23.17
N GLU A 72 4.12 4.45 22.12
CA GLU A 72 3.53 5.66 21.57
C GLU A 72 2.27 5.36 20.75
N ASN A 73 1.36 6.33 20.67
CA ASN A 73 0.20 6.22 19.78
C ASN A 73 0.63 6.35 18.32
N LEU A 74 0.23 5.36 17.52
CA LEU A 74 0.42 5.39 16.07
C LEU A 74 -0.93 5.53 15.34
N TYR A 75 -0.90 6.10 14.16
CA TYR A 75 -2.09 6.35 13.35
C TYR A 75 -1.99 5.55 12.05
N LEU A 76 -2.97 4.69 11.81
CA LEU A 76 -3.05 3.86 10.62
C LEU A 76 -4.06 4.44 9.64
N TYR A 77 -3.58 5.02 8.56
CA TYR A 77 -4.41 5.54 7.47
C TYR A 77 -4.65 4.45 6.44
N LEU A 78 -5.91 4.22 6.11
CA LEU A 78 -6.34 3.25 5.11
C LEU A 78 -6.88 3.98 3.89
N ALA A 79 -6.39 3.65 2.72
CA ALA A 79 -6.89 4.15 1.45
C ALA A 79 -7.08 3.01 0.45
N VAL A 80 -8.18 3.04 -0.28
CA VAL A 80 -8.48 2.05 -1.32
C VAL A 80 -8.78 2.74 -2.65
N SER A 81 -8.31 2.12 -3.71
CA SER A 81 -8.63 2.49 -5.10
C SER A 81 -9.45 1.37 -5.76
N THR A 82 -9.69 1.48 -7.05
CA THR A 82 -10.29 0.41 -7.85
C THR A 82 -9.37 -0.81 -8.00
N THR A 83 -8.05 -0.62 -7.84
CA THR A 83 -7.03 -1.62 -8.21
C THR A 83 -6.13 -2.06 -7.06
N ALA A 84 -6.06 -1.28 -5.99
CA ALA A 84 -5.13 -1.55 -4.89
C ALA A 84 -5.60 -0.97 -3.57
N ILE A 85 -5.08 -1.55 -2.48
CA ILE A 85 -5.13 -0.98 -1.13
C ILE A 85 -3.80 -0.31 -0.82
N ASN A 86 -3.86 0.72 0.00
CA ASN A 86 -2.70 1.45 0.50
C ASN A 86 -2.88 1.71 1.99
N VAL A 87 -1.82 1.52 2.73
CA VAL A 87 -1.77 1.70 4.18
C VAL A 87 -0.58 2.58 4.51
N ALA A 88 -0.78 3.58 5.37
CA ALA A 88 0.29 4.40 5.90
C ALA A 88 0.24 4.37 7.43
N LEU A 89 1.35 3.99 8.06
CA LEU A 89 1.52 4.07 9.50
C LEU A 89 2.30 5.34 9.82
N ILE A 90 1.73 6.15 10.69
CA ILE A 90 2.20 7.49 11.02
C ILE A 90 2.34 7.61 12.53
N ARG A 91 3.37 8.30 12.97
CA ARG A 91 3.51 8.80 14.35
C ARG A 91 3.34 10.32 14.39
N GLU A 92 2.99 10.86 15.52
CA GLU A 92 2.94 12.30 15.73
C GLU A 92 4.01 12.73 16.73
N GLU A 93 4.75 13.77 16.37
CA GLU A 93 5.72 14.40 17.24
C GLU A 93 5.67 15.91 17.05
N ASN A 94 5.48 16.65 18.14
CA ASN A 94 5.34 18.12 18.11
C ASN A 94 4.27 18.63 17.11
N ARG A 95 3.11 17.96 17.07
CA ARG A 95 2.00 18.23 16.12
C ARG A 95 2.39 18.05 14.65
N LYS A 96 3.48 17.34 14.36
CA LYS A 96 3.89 16.97 13.00
C LYS A 96 3.69 15.48 12.80
N GLN A 97 3.07 15.13 11.68
CA GLN A 97 2.91 13.74 11.28
C GLN A 97 4.18 13.26 10.59
N LEU A 98 4.75 12.19 11.11
CA LEU A 98 5.97 11.58 10.60
C LEU A 98 5.65 10.16 10.12
N LEU A 99 6.07 9.86 8.91
CA LEU A 99 5.84 8.56 8.30
C LEU A 99 6.70 7.49 8.95
N VAL A 100 6.09 6.38 9.36
CA VAL A 100 6.78 5.19 9.89
C VAL A 100 6.88 4.10 8.83
N TYR A 101 5.79 3.84 8.11
CA TYR A 101 5.75 2.75 7.15
C TYR A 101 4.69 2.96 6.07
N TYR A 102 4.98 2.56 4.83
CA TYR A 102 3.99 2.35 3.79
C TYR A 102 3.78 0.86 3.54
N ALA A 103 2.54 0.47 3.28
CA ALA A 103 2.21 -0.83 2.70
C ALA A 103 1.21 -0.64 1.55
N SER A 104 1.39 -1.39 0.49
CA SER A 104 0.49 -1.38 -0.66
C SER A 104 0.32 -2.81 -1.20
N GLN A 105 -0.87 -3.13 -1.69
CA GLN A 105 -1.18 -4.41 -2.30
C GLN A 105 -2.20 -4.24 -3.42
N ALA A 106 -1.93 -4.81 -4.60
CA ALA A 106 -2.90 -4.86 -5.68
C ALA A 106 -4.02 -5.86 -5.34
N PHE A 107 -5.24 -5.55 -5.75
CA PHE A 107 -6.35 -6.49 -5.65
C PHE A 107 -6.17 -7.65 -6.62
N GLN A 108 -6.55 -8.84 -6.17
CA GLN A 108 -6.82 -9.96 -7.05
C GLN A 108 -8.18 -9.75 -7.75
N LYS A 109 -8.47 -10.58 -8.79
CA LYS A 109 -9.68 -10.41 -9.61
C LYS A 109 -10.97 -10.36 -8.78
N ALA A 110 -11.09 -11.21 -7.76
CA ALA A 110 -12.26 -11.26 -6.88
C ALA A 110 -12.34 -10.04 -5.96
N GLU A 111 -11.23 -9.66 -5.34
CA GLU A 111 -11.14 -8.55 -4.39
C GLU A 111 -11.43 -7.18 -5.04
N ALA A 112 -11.12 -7.03 -6.33
CA ALA A 112 -11.42 -5.82 -7.08
C ALA A 112 -12.92 -5.52 -7.18
N LYS A 113 -13.78 -6.55 -7.04
CA LYS A 113 -15.24 -6.44 -7.09
C LYS A 113 -15.90 -6.13 -5.74
N TYR A 114 -15.15 -6.17 -4.64
CA TYR A 114 -15.69 -5.91 -3.31
C TYR A 114 -16.25 -4.48 -3.21
N PRO A 115 -17.33 -4.27 -2.45
CA PRO A 115 -17.79 -2.95 -2.03
C PRO A 115 -16.69 -2.17 -1.32
N ARG A 116 -16.78 -0.86 -1.32
CA ARG A 116 -15.73 0.02 -0.72
C ARG A 116 -15.44 -0.34 0.74
N ILE A 117 -16.47 -0.63 1.53
CA ILE A 117 -16.31 -0.96 2.95
C ILE A 117 -15.54 -2.27 3.15
N GLU A 118 -15.80 -3.28 2.33
CA GLU A 118 -15.07 -4.56 2.38
C GLU A 118 -13.61 -4.39 1.93
N LYS A 119 -13.36 -3.54 0.92
CA LYS A 119 -12.00 -3.18 0.52
C LYS A 119 -11.22 -2.52 1.65
N ILE A 120 -11.86 -1.66 2.44
CA ILE A 120 -11.22 -1.01 3.58
C ILE A 120 -11.00 -2.00 4.73
N ALA A 121 -11.95 -2.89 5.01
CA ALA A 121 -11.75 -3.98 5.96
C ALA A 121 -10.59 -4.89 5.52
N PHE A 122 -10.50 -5.22 4.24
CA PHE A 122 -9.38 -5.97 3.67
C PHE A 122 -8.04 -5.21 3.81
N ALA A 123 -8.04 -3.88 3.59
CA ALA A 123 -6.86 -3.04 3.81
C ALA A 123 -6.40 -3.09 5.27
N LEU A 124 -7.33 -3.10 6.23
CA LEU A 124 -7.03 -3.25 7.65
C LEU A 124 -6.38 -4.60 7.94
N ILE A 125 -6.95 -5.71 7.41
CA ILE A 125 -6.38 -7.06 7.59
C ILE A 125 -4.96 -7.13 7.02
N VAL A 126 -4.72 -6.58 5.84
CA VAL A 126 -3.38 -6.54 5.24
C VAL A 126 -2.43 -5.68 6.07
N GLY A 127 -2.92 -4.54 6.59
CA GLY A 127 -2.18 -3.68 7.51
C GLY A 127 -1.77 -4.43 8.78
N LEU A 128 -2.72 -5.11 9.44
CA LEU A 128 -2.49 -5.92 10.63
C LEU A 128 -1.40 -6.99 10.39
N ARG A 129 -1.46 -7.69 9.26
CA ARG A 129 -0.47 -8.74 8.93
C ARG A 129 0.92 -8.16 8.67
N LYS A 130 1.01 -7.09 7.87
CA LYS A 130 2.30 -6.50 7.48
C LYS A 130 2.95 -5.70 8.62
N LEU A 131 2.15 -5.12 9.50
CA LEU A 131 2.58 -4.24 10.58
C LEU A 131 2.48 -4.90 11.97
N ARG A 132 2.38 -6.22 12.01
CA ARG A 132 2.14 -7.01 13.23
C ARG A 132 3.02 -6.57 14.41
N LEU A 133 4.30 -6.35 14.18
CA LEU A 133 5.25 -5.95 15.23
C LEU A 133 4.90 -4.58 15.83
N TYR A 134 4.40 -3.65 15.01
CA TYR A 134 3.96 -2.33 15.48
C TYR A 134 2.70 -2.46 16.34
N PHE A 135 1.73 -3.29 15.94
CA PHE A 135 0.51 -3.54 16.72
C PHE A 135 0.78 -4.22 18.06
N GLN A 136 1.84 -5.03 18.15
CA GLN A 136 2.24 -5.66 19.41
C GLN A 136 2.94 -4.68 20.36
N ALA A 137 3.60 -3.66 19.84
CA ALA A 137 4.44 -2.75 20.60
C ALA A 137 3.75 -1.41 20.92
N ASN A 138 2.69 -1.05 20.20
CA ASN A 138 2.11 0.28 20.20
C ASN A 138 0.57 0.25 20.12
N PRO A 139 -0.14 1.17 20.81
CA PRO A 139 -1.55 1.45 20.52
C PRO A 139 -1.67 2.04 19.10
N ILE A 140 -2.58 1.51 18.28
CA ILE A 140 -2.79 1.99 16.90
C ILE A 140 -4.23 2.46 16.71
N LEU A 141 -4.38 3.72 16.33
CA LEU A 141 -5.65 4.32 15.98
C LEU A 141 -5.86 4.21 14.46
N VAL A 142 -6.95 3.56 14.06
CA VAL A 142 -7.30 3.41 12.64
C VAL A 142 -8.07 4.62 12.17
N MET A 143 -7.51 5.32 11.17
CA MET A 143 -8.06 6.53 10.57
C MET A 143 -8.75 6.17 9.25
N THR A 144 -10.06 6.34 9.20
CA THR A 144 -10.88 6.02 8.02
C THR A 144 -12.16 6.85 7.98
N ASP A 145 -12.62 7.14 6.77
CA ASP A 145 -13.88 7.82 6.47
C ASP A 145 -15.10 6.88 6.51
N GLN A 146 -14.88 5.57 6.73
CA GLN A 146 -15.93 4.56 6.70
C GLN A 146 -16.26 4.02 8.10
N PRO A 147 -17.52 3.65 8.35
CA PRO A 147 -17.95 3.14 9.65
C PRO A 147 -17.53 1.67 9.87
N ILE A 148 -16.23 1.36 9.77
CA ILE A 148 -15.69 0.00 9.89
C ILE A 148 -16.10 -0.62 11.22
N LYS A 149 -16.07 0.12 12.32
CA LYS A 149 -16.46 -0.38 13.65
C LYS A 149 -17.86 -0.98 13.65
N LYS A 150 -18.84 -0.31 13.02
CA LYS A 150 -20.20 -0.83 12.90
C LYS A 150 -20.28 -2.09 12.04
N SER A 151 -19.48 -2.16 10.99
CA SER A 151 -19.43 -3.32 10.09
C SER A 151 -18.76 -4.52 10.74
N MET A 152 -17.69 -4.31 11.50
CA MET A 152 -17.00 -5.36 12.26
C MET A 152 -17.94 -5.95 13.34
N ASN A 153 -18.61 -5.11 14.11
CA ASN A 153 -19.56 -5.57 15.12
C ASN A 153 -20.73 -6.40 14.51
N LYS A 154 -21.18 -6.03 13.31
CA LYS A 154 -22.21 -6.83 12.59
C LYS A 154 -21.66 -8.17 12.11
N LEU A 155 -20.40 -8.23 11.70
CA LEU A 155 -19.73 -9.46 11.25
C LEU A 155 -19.48 -10.41 12.44
N GLU A 156 -19.07 -9.88 13.59
CA GLU A 156 -18.96 -10.65 14.85
C GLU A 156 -20.32 -11.23 15.27
N ALA A 157 -21.36 -10.39 15.30
CA ALA A 157 -22.72 -10.82 15.60
C ALA A 157 -23.28 -11.87 14.63
N ALA A 158 -22.81 -11.88 13.39
CA ALA A 158 -23.19 -12.85 12.36
C ALA A 158 -22.31 -14.13 12.35
N GLY A 159 -21.36 -14.28 13.27
CA GLY A 159 -20.47 -15.45 13.38
C GLY A 159 -19.55 -15.66 12.15
N ARG A 160 -19.28 -14.62 11.39
CA ARG A 160 -18.47 -14.68 10.15
C ARG A 160 -16.99 -14.33 10.34
N MET A 161 -16.57 -14.05 11.56
CA MET A 161 -15.17 -13.86 11.92
C MET A 161 -14.78 -14.90 12.97
N VAL A 162 -14.37 -16.04 12.52
CA VAL A 162 -13.50 -16.99 13.22
C VAL A 162 -12.19 -17.07 12.49
#